data_c149a0f1407bba683faebc6bb00fd601
#
_entry.id   c149a0f1407bba683faebc6bb00fd601
#
_cell.length_a   1.000
_cell.length_b   1.000
_cell.length_c   1.000
_cell.angle_alpha   90.00
_cell.angle_beta   90.00
_cell.angle_gamma   90.00
#
_symmetry.space_group_name_H-M   'P 1'
#
loop_
_entity.id
_entity.type
_entity.pdbx_description
1 polymer ?
#
loop_
_entity_poly.entity_id
_entity_poly.type
_entity_poly.pdbx_seq_one_letter_code
_entity_poly.pdbx_strand_id
1 'polypeptide(L)' 'MPEILFEMQYVGRVVRVSAIDPATGIEVVSVGDAERSIAALKRLAARKLMYVLKRRRAKELAERKGRGETA' A
#
# COMPACT_ATOMS: atom_id res chain seq x y z
N MET A 1 -9.84 11.50 -1.28
CA MET A 1 -9.26 10.17 -1.52
C MET A 1 -7.77 10.32 -1.78
N PRO A 2 -6.93 9.54 -1.13
CA PRO A 2 -5.51 9.59 -1.46
C PRO A 2 -5.28 9.05 -2.86
N GLU A 3 -4.39 9.68 -3.57
CA GLU A 3 -3.94 9.18 -4.86
C GLU A 3 -3.08 7.95 -4.65
N ILE A 4 -3.30 6.93 -5.45
CA ILE A 4 -2.48 5.73 -5.46
C ILE A 4 -1.91 5.54 -6.84
N LEU A 5 -0.59 5.44 -6.93
CA LEU A 5 0.09 5.13 -8.18
C LEU A 5 0.29 3.62 -8.29
N PHE A 6 0.15 3.10 -9.49
CA PHE A 6 0.37 1.69 -9.74
C PHE A 6 1.48 1.50 -10.75
N GLU A 7 2.36 0.56 -10.46
CA GLU A 7 3.36 0.10 -11.42
C GLU A 7 3.18 -1.39 -11.62
N MET A 8 3.35 -1.84 -12.85
CA MET A 8 3.24 -3.25 -13.18
C MET A 8 4.49 -3.72 -13.87
N GLN A 9 4.98 -4.88 -13.45
CA GLN A 9 6.15 -5.51 -14.06
C GLN A 9 5.82 -6.95 -14.38
N TYR A 10 6.03 -7.32 -15.62
CA TYR A 10 5.78 -8.67 -16.10
C TYR A 10 7.09 -9.44 -16.18
N VAL A 11 7.13 -10.62 -15.59
CA VAL A 11 8.27 -11.52 -15.64
C VAL A 11 7.72 -12.92 -15.96
N GLY A 12 7.83 -13.34 -17.22
CA GLY A 12 7.22 -14.57 -17.69
C GLY A 12 5.71 -14.54 -17.48
N ARG A 13 5.17 -15.50 -16.75
CA ARG A 13 3.74 -15.59 -16.44
C ARG A 13 3.35 -14.88 -15.14
N VAL A 14 4.31 -14.23 -14.52
CA VAL A 14 4.11 -13.56 -13.25
C VAL A 14 4.02 -12.06 -13.48
N VAL A 15 3.06 -11.42 -12.83
CA VAL A 15 2.98 -9.96 -12.80
C VAL A 15 3.12 -9.47 -11.37
N ARG A 16 3.93 -8.45 -11.19
CA ARG A 16 4.07 -7.73 -9.92
C ARG A 16 3.33 -6.42 -10.06
N VAL A 17 2.40 -6.17 -9.15
CA VAL A 17 1.66 -4.91 -9.11
C VAL A 17 2.07 -4.18 -7.84
N SER A 18 2.66 -3.02 -8.01
CA SER A 18 3.05 -2.15 -6.90
C SER A 18 2.01 -1.05 -6.75
N ALA A 19 1.56 -0.82 -5.53
CA ALA A 19 0.72 0.32 -5.18
C ALA A 19 1.54 1.26 -4.32
N ILE A 20 1.62 2.52 -4.72
CA ILE A 20 2.51 3.50 -4.11
C ILE A 20 1.68 4.70 -3.67
N ASP A 21 1.86 5.11 -2.42
CA ASP A 21 1.32 6.38 -1.94
C ASP A 21 2.37 7.46 -2.16
N PRO A 22 2.14 8.41 -3.08
CA PRO A 22 3.14 9.44 -3.36
C PRO A 22 3.39 10.39 -2.19
N ALA A 23 2.42 10.54 -1.30
CA ALA A 23 2.57 11.44 -0.15
C ALA A 23 3.57 10.90 0.88
N THR A 24 3.61 9.60 1.11
CA THR A 24 4.49 8.98 2.10
C THR A 24 5.67 8.23 1.50
N GLY A 25 5.59 7.88 0.21
CA GLY A 25 6.56 7.03 -0.46
C GLY A 25 6.41 5.55 -0.12
N ILE A 26 5.39 5.19 0.65
CA ILE A 26 5.15 3.79 1.01
C ILE A 26 4.64 3.02 -0.20
N GLU A 27 5.23 1.86 -0.41
CA GLU A 27 4.91 0.97 -1.51
C GLU A 27 4.59 -0.42 -0.97
N VAL A 28 3.56 -1.04 -1.54
CA VAL A 28 3.26 -2.45 -1.30
C VAL A 28 3.19 -3.18 -2.64
N VAL A 29 3.51 -4.46 -2.63
CA VAL A 29 3.56 -5.27 -3.86
C VAL A 29 2.63 -6.47 -3.71
N SER A 30 1.86 -6.73 -4.75
CA SER A 30 1.10 -7.97 -4.91
C SER A 30 1.59 -8.69 -6.15
N VAL A 31 1.75 -9.99 -6.04
CA VAL A 31 2.25 -10.83 -7.13
C VAL A 31 1.17 -11.83 -7.52
N GLY A 32 0.97 -11.99 -8.79
CA GLY A 32 -0.03 -12.93 -9.28
C GLY A 32 0.31 -13.44 -10.67
N ASP A 33 -0.60 -14.27 -11.18
CA ASP A 33 -0.49 -14.81 -12.53
C ASP A 33 -0.92 -13.74 -13.53
N ALA A 34 -0.09 -13.52 -14.54
CA ALA A 34 -0.37 -12.53 -15.58
C ALA A 34 -1.63 -12.87 -16.40
N GLU A 35 -2.06 -14.12 -16.39
CA GLU A 35 -3.29 -14.53 -17.07
C GLU A 35 -4.56 -14.23 -16.26
N ARG A 36 -4.41 -13.91 -14.98
CA ARG A 36 -5.52 -13.52 -14.12
C ARG A 36 -5.81 -12.03 -14.26
N SER A 37 -6.91 -11.60 -13.62
CA SER A 37 -7.35 -10.21 -13.69
C SER A 37 -6.34 -9.26 -13.03
N ILE A 38 -5.78 -8.37 -13.84
CA ILE A 38 -4.91 -7.30 -13.36
C ILE A 38 -5.71 -6.35 -12.46
N ALA A 39 -6.98 -6.11 -12.79
CA ALA A 39 -7.85 -5.27 -11.96
C ALA A 39 -7.98 -5.83 -10.54
N ALA A 40 -8.10 -7.16 -10.41
CA ALA A 40 -8.18 -7.79 -9.10
C ALA A 40 -6.87 -7.63 -8.31
N LEU A 41 -5.72 -7.76 -8.98
CA LEU A 41 -4.41 -7.55 -8.35
C LEU A 41 -4.21 -6.09 -7.92
N LYS A 42 -4.67 -5.15 -8.73
CA LYS A 42 -4.63 -3.73 -8.36
C LYS A 42 -5.48 -3.45 -7.12
N ARG A 43 -6.68 -4.01 -7.07
CA ARG A 43 -7.55 -3.85 -5.91
C ARG A 43 -6.92 -4.44 -4.65
N LEU A 44 -6.27 -5.59 -4.78
CA LEU A 44 -5.58 -6.22 -3.67
C LEU A 44 -4.40 -5.37 -3.19
N ALA A 45 -3.59 -4.87 -4.11
CA ALA A 45 -2.46 -4.01 -3.78
C ALA A 45 -2.93 -2.72 -3.11
N ALA A 46 -3.97 -2.09 -3.65
CA ALA A 46 -4.54 -0.88 -3.06
C ALA A 46 -5.04 -1.13 -1.63
N ARG A 47 -5.71 -2.25 -1.42
CA ARG A 47 -6.23 -2.62 -0.09
C ARG A 47 -5.10 -2.83 0.91
N LYS A 48 -4.03 -3.50 0.50
CA LYS A 48 -2.83 -3.69 1.33
C LYS A 48 -2.19 -2.35 1.69
N LEU A 49 -2.08 -1.47 0.71
CA LEU A 49 -1.50 -0.14 0.93
C LEU A 49 -2.33 0.64 1.94
N MET A 50 -3.64 0.69 1.77
CA MET A 50 -4.53 1.39 2.69
C MET A 50 -4.42 0.83 4.10
N TYR A 51 -4.29 -0.48 4.24
CA TYR A 51 -4.09 -1.12 5.54
C TYR A 51 -2.79 -0.65 6.21
N VAL A 52 -1.70 -0.64 5.45
CA VAL A 52 -0.39 -0.19 5.96
C VAL A 52 -0.43 1.27 6.38
N LEU A 53 -1.02 2.12 5.55
CA LEU A 53 -1.15 3.56 5.84
C LEU A 53 -1.98 3.80 7.09
N LYS A 54 -3.06 3.06 7.25
CA LYS A 54 -3.93 3.16 8.41
C LYS A 54 -3.20 2.78 9.70
N ARG A 55 -2.43 1.69 9.65
CA ARG A 55 -1.63 1.26 10.81
C ARG A 55 -0.57 2.26 11.17
N ARG A 56 0.11 2.81 10.17
CA ARG A 56 1.13 3.82 10.37
C ARG A 56 0.54 5.07 11.04
N ARG A 57 -0.61 5.53 10.55
CA ARG A 57 -1.29 6.68 11.12
C ARG A 57 -1.71 6.44 12.57
N ALA A 58 -2.25 5.27 12.85
CA ALA A 58 -2.65 4.91 14.21
C ALA A 58 -1.45 4.92 15.16
N LYS A 59 -0.30 4.40 14.70
CA LYS A 59 0.93 4.38 15.48
C LYS A 59 1.43 5.81 15.76
N GLU A 60 1.43 6.67 14.75
CA GLU A 60 1.85 8.05 14.89
C GLU A 60 0.96 8.81 15.88
N LEU A 61 -0.34 8.60 15.82
CA LEU A 61 -1.28 9.23 16.75
C LEU A 61 -1.07 8.73 18.17
N ALA A 62 -0.83 7.44 18.35
CA ALA A 62 -0.53 6.87 19.66
C ALA A 62 0.75 7.45 20.27
N GLU A 63 1.79 7.61 19.45
CA GLU A 63 3.06 8.21 19.87
C GLU A 63 2.88 9.67 20.28
N ARG A 64 2.09 10.44 19.52
CA ARG A 64 1.77 11.82 19.88
C ARG A 64 1.03 11.92 21.19
N LYS A 65 0.06 11.04 21.38
CA LYS A 65 -0.76 11.00 22.58
C LYS A 65 0.10 10.69 23.80
N GLY A 66 1.01 9.71 23.67
CA GLY A 66 1.93 9.37 24.74
C GLY A 66 2.85 10.53 25.12
N ARG A 67 3.34 11.28 24.13
CA ARG A 67 4.18 12.46 24.37
C ARG A 67 3.40 13.56 25.10
N GLY A 68 2.15 13.76 24.73
CA GLY A 68 1.29 14.76 25.37
C GLY A 68 1.04 14.44 26.83
N GLU A 69 0.90 13.18 27.18
CA GLU A 69 0.64 12.74 28.54
C GLU A 69 1.86 12.87 29.46
N THR A 70 3.05 12.88 28.89
CA THR A 70 4.29 12.99 29.67
C THR A 70 4.73 14.43 29.91
N ALA A 71 4.07 15.35 29.30
CA ALA A 71 4.43 16.77 29.44
C ALA A 71 3.99 17.40 30.76
#